data_e21872e47ec530c5eb10b61ca4f9ee13
#
_entry.id   e21872e47ec530c5eb10b61ca4f9ee13
#
_cell.length_a   1.000
_cell.length_b   1.000
_cell.length_c   1.000
_cell.angle_alpha   90.00
_cell.angle_beta   90.00
_cell.angle_gamma   90.00
#
_symmetry.space_group_name_H-M   'P 1'
#
loop_
_entity.id
_entity.type
_entity.pdbx_description
1 polymer ?
#
loop_
_entity_poly.entity_id
_entity_poly.type
_entity_poly.pdbx_seq_one_letter_code
_entity_poly.pdbx_strand_id
1 'polypeptide(L)'
;MNNGLFTYLAALLLFGSNGIIAAVIALPSSDIVLLRTFLGALPLAAILFITKRHNLQAPSRPREAAALIVSGAALGASWIFLFRAYQTIGVGISSLLYYCGPIIVMALSPLIFGEKLTGGKIAGFVTVACGAFLIAAQGLGGNMPIAGIVCGIASAFCYALMVIASKGAPHIEGLENSALQVSAAFVTALALTLITQGAPSFLSAGVAASIDWRAVAMLGVVNTGIGCLLYFSAVAKLPVQTVAVVGYLEPLSAVVFSAVLLGEAI
;
A
#
# COMPACT_ATOMS: atom_id res chain seq x y z
N MET A 1 20.48 5.03 12.99
CA MET A 1 20.10 3.94 12.08
C MET A 1 19.02 3.02 12.67
N ASN A 2 19.13 2.62 13.93
CA ASN A 2 18.20 1.65 14.53
C ASN A 2 16.72 2.12 14.60
N ASN A 3 16.45 3.39 14.93
CA ASN A 3 15.07 3.86 15.11
C ASN A 3 14.26 3.85 13.78
N GLY A 4 14.86 4.20 12.64
CA GLY A 4 14.15 4.18 11.34
C GLY A 4 13.78 2.77 10.90
N LEU A 5 14.67 1.78 11.12
CA LEU A 5 14.41 0.39 10.78
C LEU A 5 13.28 -0.20 11.66
N PHE A 6 13.31 0.03 12.97
CA PHE A 6 12.23 -0.41 13.87
C PHE A 6 10.87 0.19 13.49
N THR A 7 10.85 1.49 13.16
CA THR A 7 9.64 2.16 12.70
C THR A 7 9.10 1.53 11.42
N TYR A 8 10.00 1.15 10.50
CA TYR A 8 9.64 0.49 9.24
C TYR A 8 9.09 -0.92 9.49
N LEU A 9 9.75 -1.72 10.33
CA LEU A 9 9.28 -3.06 10.70
C LEU A 9 7.89 -3.04 11.32
N ALA A 10 7.64 -2.09 12.24
CA ALA A 10 6.31 -1.92 12.85
C ALA A 10 5.24 -1.59 11.80
N ALA A 11 5.53 -0.71 10.85
CA ALA A 11 4.61 -0.39 9.75
C ALA A 11 4.30 -1.61 8.88
N LEU A 12 5.32 -2.42 8.55
CA LEU A 12 5.14 -3.61 7.71
C LEU A 12 4.29 -4.68 8.39
N LEU A 13 4.47 -4.90 9.70
CA LEU A 13 3.63 -5.83 10.46
C LEU A 13 2.17 -5.36 10.53
N LEU A 14 1.93 -4.05 10.71
CA LEU A 14 0.58 -3.49 10.62
C LEU A 14 -0.01 -3.74 9.21
N PHE A 15 0.75 -3.48 8.16
CA PHE A 15 0.28 -3.69 6.79
C PHE A 15 0.04 -5.16 6.45
N GLY A 16 0.83 -6.08 7.00
CA GLY A 16 0.60 -7.53 6.86
C GLY A 16 -0.77 -7.97 7.37
N SER A 17 -1.36 -7.27 8.34
CA SER A 17 -2.72 -7.55 8.83
C SER A 17 -3.85 -6.97 7.96
N ASN A 18 -3.54 -6.15 6.94
CA ASN A 18 -4.55 -5.48 6.12
C ASN A 18 -5.55 -6.45 5.49
N GLY A 19 -5.07 -7.54 4.90
CA GLY A 19 -5.91 -8.52 4.22
C GLY A 19 -6.90 -9.20 5.14
N ILE A 20 -6.44 -9.56 6.36
CA ILE A 20 -7.28 -10.24 7.36
C ILE A 20 -8.38 -9.31 7.87
N ILE A 21 -8.02 -8.06 8.19
CA ILE A 21 -9.00 -7.07 8.65
C ILE A 21 -10.00 -6.78 7.52
N ALA A 22 -9.53 -6.70 6.27
CA ALA A 22 -10.40 -6.48 5.12
C ALA A 22 -11.35 -7.64 4.84
N ALA A 23 -10.93 -8.87 5.12
CA ALA A 23 -11.74 -10.08 4.87
C ALA A 23 -13.06 -10.11 5.67
N VAL A 24 -13.09 -9.44 6.84
CA VAL A 24 -14.32 -9.35 7.67
C VAL A 24 -15.20 -8.15 7.31
N ILE A 25 -14.77 -7.29 6.37
CA ILE A 25 -15.54 -6.12 5.94
C ILE A 25 -16.35 -6.49 4.69
N ALA A 26 -17.65 -6.62 4.85
CA ALA A 26 -18.58 -7.00 3.78
C ALA A 26 -18.87 -5.81 2.82
N LEU A 27 -17.83 -5.30 2.15
CA LEU A 27 -17.91 -4.18 1.19
C LEU A 27 -17.12 -4.49 -0.09
N PRO A 28 -17.47 -3.87 -1.22
CA PRO A 28 -16.60 -3.85 -2.40
C PRO A 28 -15.22 -3.27 -2.10
N SER A 29 -14.19 -3.75 -2.81
CA SER A 29 -12.80 -3.34 -2.61
C SER A 29 -12.59 -1.82 -2.65
N SER A 30 -13.23 -1.14 -3.59
CA SER A 30 -13.19 0.31 -3.73
C SER A 30 -13.74 1.04 -2.50
N ASP A 31 -14.84 0.56 -1.94
CA ASP A 31 -15.45 1.15 -0.74
C ASP A 31 -14.58 0.95 0.50
N ILE A 32 -13.96 -0.23 0.64
CA ILE A 32 -12.99 -0.49 1.71
C ILE A 32 -11.81 0.49 1.60
N VAL A 33 -11.26 0.67 0.39
CA VAL A 33 -10.13 1.58 0.18
C VAL A 33 -10.55 3.04 0.39
N LEU A 34 -11.75 3.41 -0.03
CA LEU A 34 -12.29 4.76 0.19
C LEU A 34 -12.43 5.07 1.69
N LEU A 35 -13.07 4.19 2.45
CA LEU A 35 -13.25 4.37 3.90
C LEU A 35 -11.93 4.37 4.66
N ARG A 36 -11.01 3.43 4.36
CA ARG A 36 -9.73 3.38 5.04
C ARG A 36 -8.86 4.61 4.78
N THR A 37 -8.86 5.10 3.54
CA THR A 37 -8.08 6.30 3.19
C THR A 37 -8.69 7.56 3.78
N PHE A 38 -10.02 7.68 3.82
CA PHE A 38 -10.71 8.78 4.50
C PHE A 38 -10.37 8.82 5.99
N LEU A 39 -10.57 7.70 6.69
CA LEU A 39 -10.31 7.59 8.12
C LEU A 39 -8.81 7.70 8.47
N GLY A 40 -7.91 7.39 7.54
CA GLY A 40 -6.48 7.62 7.71
C GLY A 40 -6.06 9.05 7.42
N ALA A 41 -6.60 9.66 6.35
CA ALA A 41 -6.27 11.03 5.96
C ALA A 41 -6.77 12.08 6.96
N LEU A 42 -8.00 11.91 7.46
CA LEU A 42 -8.64 12.89 8.34
C LEU A 42 -7.81 13.20 9.60
N PRO A 43 -7.41 12.23 10.44
CA PRO A 43 -6.61 12.52 11.63
C PRO A 43 -5.21 13.02 11.26
N LEU A 44 -4.57 12.52 10.20
CA LEU A 44 -3.25 13.00 9.77
C LEU A 44 -3.32 14.47 9.35
N ALA A 45 -4.32 14.85 8.55
CA ALA A 45 -4.53 16.23 8.12
C ALA A 45 -4.90 17.14 9.31
N ALA A 46 -5.76 16.67 10.21
CA ALA A 46 -6.15 17.44 11.42
C ALA A 46 -4.94 17.70 12.33
N ILE A 47 -4.13 16.68 12.62
CA ILE A 47 -2.92 16.82 13.43
C ILE A 47 -1.92 17.74 12.73
N LEU A 48 -1.73 17.59 11.41
CA LEU A 48 -0.85 18.46 10.63
C LEU A 48 -1.27 19.92 10.72
N PHE A 49 -2.57 20.20 10.53
CA PHE A 49 -3.10 21.55 10.58
C PHE A 49 -2.95 22.17 11.98
N ILE A 50 -3.21 21.41 13.05
CA ILE A 50 -3.09 21.89 14.43
C ILE A 50 -1.62 22.15 14.80
N THR A 51 -0.69 21.25 14.40
CA THR A 51 0.69 21.28 14.90
C THR A 51 1.65 22.04 14.00
N LYS A 52 1.43 22.05 12.68
CA LYS A 52 2.42 22.55 11.70
C LYS A 52 1.89 23.56 10.68
N ARG A 53 0.67 24.08 10.81
CA ARG A 53 0.06 24.97 9.81
C ARG A 53 0.92 26.17 9.37
N HIS A 54 1.80 26.66 10.24
CA HIS A 54 2.67 27.81 9.94
C HIS A 54 4.06 27.42 9.40
N ASN A 55 4.42 26.12 9.41
CA ASN A 55 5.73 25.62 9.03
C ASN A 55 5.65 24.48 8.01
N LEU A 56 4.69 24.54 7.09
CA LEU A 56 4.55 23.57 6.02
C LEU A 56 5.66 23.74 4.99
N GLN A 57 6.26 22.63 4.56
CA GLN A 57 7.30 22.59 3.53
C GLN A 57 6.72 22.54 2.12
N ALA A 58 5.54 21.93 1.96
CA ALA A 58 4.89 21.74 0.67
C ALA A 58 4.69 23.05 -0.12
N PRO A 59 4.24 24.18 0.47
CA PRO A 59 4.08 25.44 -0.28
C PRO A 59 5.39 25.99 -0.81
N SER A 60 6.50 25.80 -0.10
CA SER A 60 7.83 26.26 -0.50
C SER A 60 8.55 25.29 -1.45
N ARG A 61 8.03 24.08 -1.63
CA ARG A 61 8.62 22.99 -2.43
C ARG A 61 7.60 22.32 -3.36
N PRO A 62 7.05 23.07 -4.34
CA PRO A 62 5.91 22.59 -5.14
C PRO A 62 6.22 21.33 -5.97
N ARG A 63 7.48 21.14 -6.40
CA ARG A 63 7.90 19.94 -7.14
C ARG A 63 7.90 18.71 -6.24
N GLU A 64 8.38 18.81 -5.01
CA GLU A 64 8.36 17.72 -4.05
C GLU A 64 6.92 17.39 -3.60
N ALA A 65 6.10 18.42 -3.37
CA ALA A 65 4.69 18.25 -3.07
C ALA A 65 3.96 17.52 -4.22
N ALA A 66 4.22 17.90 -5.48
CA ALA A 66 3.67 17.21 -6.65
C ALA A 66 4.11 15.75 -6.73
N ALA A 67 5.37 15.45 -6.42
CA ALA A 67 5.86 14.08 -6.36
C ALA A 67 5.13 13.25 -5.28
N LEU A 68 4.84 13.84 -4.11
CA LEU A 68 4.06 13.18 -3.06
C LEU A 68 2.59 12.99 -3.44
N ILE A 69 1.99 13.93 -4.17
CA ILE A 69 0.63 13.77 -4.70
C ILE A 69 0.58 12.62 -5.69
N VAL A 70 1.54 12.53 -6.61
CA VAL A 70 1.65 11.40 -7.56
C VAL A 70 1.87 10.09 -6.81
N SER A 71 2.73 10.10 -5.79
CA SER A 71 2.96 8.94 -4.93
C SER A 71 1.68 8.49 -4.23
N GLY A 72 0.95 9.41 -3.62
CA GLY A 72 -0.31 9.13 -2.94
C GLY A 72 -1.40 8.65 -3.91
N ALA A 73 -1.48 9.23 -5.11
CA ALA A 73 -2.40 8.77 -6.15
C ALA A 73 -2.09 7.33 -6.57
N ALA A 74 -0.81 7.01 -6.78
CA ALA A 74 -0.37 5.66 -7.07
C ALA A 74 -0.66 4.69 -5.92
N LEU A 75 -0.51 5.13 -4.65
CA LEU A 75 -0.88 4.35 -3.47
C LEU A 75 -2.38 4.01 -3.47
N GLY A 76 -3.24 5.00 -3.70
CA GLY A 76 -4.70 4.81 -3.75
C GLY A 76 -5.12 3.83 -4.85
N ALA A 77 -4.58 3.99 -6.05
CA ALA A 77 -4.81 3.06 -7.16
C ALA A 77 -4.28 1.65 -6.84
N SER A 78 -3.06 1.56 -6.28
CA SER A 78 -2.47 0.30 -5.86
C SER A 78 -3.36 -0.48 -4.90
N TRP A 79 -3.90 0.18 -3.89
CA TRP A 79 -4.79 -0.47 -2.92
C TRP A 79 -6.12 -0.91 -3.52
N ILE A 80 -6.71 -0.13 -4.44
CA ILE A 80 -7.93 -0.57 -5.15
C ILE A 80 -7.67 -1.87 -5.91
N PHE A 81 -6.59 -1.95 -6.66
CA PHE A 81 -6.21 -3.16 -7.38
C PHE A 81 -5.89 -4.31 -6.42
N LEU A 82 -5.13 -4.06 -5.34
CA LEU A 82 -4.77 -5.07 -4.37
C LEU A 82 -6.00 -5.67 -3.66
N PHE A 83 -6.91 -4.81 -3.16
CA PHE A 83 -8.11 -5.28 -2.47
C PHE A 83 -9.09 -5.96 -3.42
N ARG A 84 -9.11 -5.57 -4.70
CA ARG A 84 -9.85 -6.30 -5.73
C ARG A 84 -9.24 -7.69 -5.95
N ALA A 85 -7.92 -7.80 -5.97
CA ALA A 85 -7.24 -9.09 -6.03
C ALA A 85 -7.54 -9.94 -4.79
N TYR A 86 -7.53 -9.37 -3.58
CA TYR A 86 -7.91 -10.09 -2.35
C TYR A 86 -9.29 -10.75 -2.47
N GLN A 87 -10.27 -10.04 -3.00
CA GLN A 87 -11.64 -10.54 -3.17
C GLN A 87 -11.80 -11.59 -4.29
N THR A 88 -10.82 -11.69 -5.21
CA THR A 88 -10.93 -12.57 -6.38
C THR A 88 -10.05 -13.81 -6.31
N ILE A 89 -8.84 -13.69 -5.76
CA ILE A 89 -7.83 -14.78 -5.72
C ILE A 89 -7.26 -15.01 -4.31
N GLY A 90 -7.88 -14.44 -3.28
CA GLY A 90 -7.46 -14.59 -1.88
C GLY A 90 -6.31 -13.67 -1.48
N VAL A 91 -6.11 -13.52 -0.15
CA VAL A 91 -5.14 -12.58 0.44
C VAL A 91 -3.70 -13.04 0.19
N GLY A 92 -3.43 -14.32 0.36
CA GLY A 92 -2.07 -14.87 0.24
C GLY A 92 -1.48 -14.66 -1.14
N ILE A 93 -2.16 -15.14 -2.19
CA ILE A 93 -1.70 -15.03 -3.59
C ILE A 93 -1.62 -13.58 -4.04
N SER A 94 -2.61 -12.76 -3.72
CA SER A 94 -2.61 -11.34 -4.08
C SER A 94 -1.46 -10.58 -3.44
N SER A 95 -1.14 -10.89 -2.17
CA SER A 95 0.00 -10.30 -1.49
C SER A 95 1.32 -10.67 -2.16
N LEU A 96 1.48 -11.93 -2.57
CA LEU A 96 2.68 -12.37 -3.31
C LEU A 96 2.83 -11.64 -4.64
N LEU A 97 1.75 -11.45 -5.41
CA LEU A 97 1.78 -10.68 -6.66
C LEU A 97 2.09 -9.21 -6.43
N TYR A 98 1.49 -8.59 -5.42
CA TYR A 98 1.78 -7.21 -5.03
C TYR A 98 3.26 -6.99 -4.74
N TYR A 99 3.93 -7.99 -4.18
CA TYR A 99 5.36 -7.91 -3.85
C TYR A 99 6.32 -8.09 -5.03
N CYS A 100 5.82 -8.20 -6.25
CA CYS A 100 6.60 -7.83 -7.42
C CYS A 100 6.95 -6.33 -7.44
N GLY A 101 6.23 -5.48 -6.69
CA GLY A 101 6.47 -4.04 -6.61
C GLY A 101 7.88 -3.67 -6.12
N PRO A 102 8.35 -4.12 -4.96
CA PRO A 102 9.72 -3.92 -4.51
C PRO A 102 10.78 -4.41 -5.50
N ILE A 103 10.50 -5.48 -6.26
CA ILE A 103 11.37 -5.99 -7.32
C ILE A 103 11.48 -4.97 -8.45
N ILE A 104 10.36 -4.41 -8.89
CA ILE A 104 10.32 -3.37 -9.91
C ILE A 104 11.10 -2.14 -9.45
N VAL A 105 10.91 -1.70 -8.19
CA VAL A 105 11.68 -0.60 -7.59
C VAL A 105 13.18 -0.89 -7.64
N MET A 106 13.58 -2.08 -7.22
CA MET A 106 14.99 -2.48 -7.19
C MET A 106 15.58 -2.57 -8.59
N ALA A 107 14.85 -3.10 -9.59
CA ALA A 107 15.28 -3.16 -10.96
C ALA A 107 15.46 -1.78 -11.61
N LEU A 108 14.61 -0.81 -11.23
CA LEU A 108 14.67 0.56 -11.72
C LEU A 108 15.65 1.43 -10.92
N SER A 109 16.09 1.01 -9.73
CA SER A 109 16.93 1.83 -8.84
C SER A 109 18.26 2.28 -9.46
N PRO A 110 18.98 1.47 -10.30
CA PRO A 110 20.18 1.95 -10.97
C PRO A 110 19.91 3.10 -11.95
N LEU A 111 18.78 3.04 -12.65
CA LEU A 111 18.42 4.04 -13.68
C LEU A 111 17.93 5.35 -13.03
N ILE A 112 17.20 5.26 -11.91
CA ILE A 112 16.54 6.41 -11.30
C ILE A 112 17.41 7.02 -10.18
N PHE A 113 18.06 6.19 -9.38
CA PHE A 113 18.81 6.61 -8.19
C PHE A 113 20.33 6.43 -8.31
N GLY A 114 20.83 5.87 -9.43
CA GLY A 114 22.24 5.58 -9.62
C GLY A 114 22.81 4.50 -8.69
N GLU A 115 21.96 3.69 -8.07
CA GLU A 115 22.36 2.65 -7.13
C GLU A 115 22.95 1.44 -7.86
N LYS A 116 24.06 0.87 -7.36
CA LYS A 116 24.66 -0.33 -7.95
C LYS A 116 23.90 -1.60 -7.57
N LEU A 117 23.53 -2.39 -8.57
CA LEU A 117 23.03 -3.74 -8.35
C LEU A 117 24.19 -4.67 -8.00
N THR A 118 24.09 -5.35 -6.87
CA THR A 118 25.03 -6.42 -6.49
C THR A 118 24.50 -7.78 -6.94
N GLY A 119 25.39 -8.77 -7.10
CA GLY A 119 25.00 -10.13 -7.50
C GLY A 119 23.94 -10.75 -6.58
N GLY A 120 24.03 -10.51 -5.26
CA GLY A 120 23.01 -10.98 -4.32
C GLY A 120 21.62 -10.34 -4.53
N LYS A 121 21.56 -9.08 -4.97
CA LYS A 121 20.29 -8.42 -5.29
C LYS A 121 19.67 -8.98 -6.56
N ILE A 122 20.51 -9.24 -7.57
CA ILE A 122 20.08 -9.88 -8.83
C ILE A 122 19.54 -11.30 -8.54
N ALA A 123 20.23 -12.08 -7.71
CA ALA A 123 19.77 -13.40 -7.30
C ALA A 123 18.42 -13.34 -6.57
N GLY A 124 18.26 -12.41 -5.61
CA GLY A 124 16.98 -12.17 -4.92
C GLY A 124 15.87 -11.77 -5.90
N PHE A 125 16.16 -10.86 -6.85
CA PHE A 125 15.22 -10.49 -7.91
C PHE A 125 14.75 -11.70 -8.72
N VAL A 126 15.68 -12.52 -9.22
CA VAL A 126 15.36 -13.71 -10.02
C VAL A 126 14.52 -14.70 -9.21
N THR A 127 14.89 -14.93 -7.95
CA THR A 127 14.14 -15.85 -7.07
C THR A 127 12.69 -15.42 -6.88
N VAL A 128 12.45 -14.14 -6.57
CA VAL A 128 11.07 -13.63 -6.36
C VAL A 128 10.31 -13.56 -7.69
N ALA A 129 10.95 -13.17 -8.78
CA ALA A 129 10.34 -13.16 -10.11
C ALA A 129 9.91 -14.57 -10.54
N CYS A 130 10.76 -15.59 -10.31
CA CYS A 130 10.42 -16.98 -10.55
C CYS A 130 9.25 -17.44 -9.66
N GLY A 131 9.26 -17.09 -8.37
CA GLY A 131 8.15 -17.40 -7.46
C GLY A 131 6.84 -16.79 -7.92
N ALA A 132 6.84 -15.50 -8.26
CA ALA A 132 5.66 -14.80 -8.78
C ALA A 132 5.17 -15.41 -10.11
N PHE A 133 6.10 -15.79 -11.00
CA PHE A 133 5.76 -16.46 -12.26
C PHE A 133 5.13 -17.84 -12.03
N LEU A 134 5.67 -18.65 -11.11
CA LEU A 134 5.11 -19.96 -10.78
C LEU A 134 3.68 -19.85 -10.23
N ILE A 135 3.42 -18.85 -9.37
CA ILE A 135 2.09 -18.59 -8.83
C ILE A 135 1.14 -18.15 -9.96
N ALA A 136 1.57 -17.21 -10.80
CA ALA A 136 0.78 -16.78 -11.94
C ALA A 136 0.50 -17.94 -12.94
N ALA A 137 1.48 -18.82 -13.16
CA ALA A 137 1.34 -19.98 -14.03
C ALA A 137 0.35 -21.01 -13.47
N GLN A 138 0.34 -21.25 -12.16
CA GLN A 138 -0.69 -22.09 -11.51
C GLN A 138 -2.09 -21.50 -11.69
N GLY A 139 -2.22 -20.18 -11.59
CA GLY A 139 -3.48 -19.48 -11.83
C GLY A 139 -3.96 -19.60 -13.28
N LEU A 140 -3.06 -19.65 -14.25
CA LEU A 140 -3.38 -19.86 -15.67
C LEU A 140 -3.76 -21.32 -15.98
N GLY A 141 -3.25 -22.29 -15.22
CA GLY A 141 -3.56 -23.72 -15.34
C GLY A 141 -4.77 -24.18 -14.51
N GLY A 142 -5.32 -23.34 -13.64
CA GLY A 142 -6.44 -23.61 -12.74
C GLY A 142 -7.61 -22.65 -12.97
N ASN A 143 -8.63 -22.77 -12.12
CA ASN A 143 -9.84 -21.93 -12.18
C ASN A 143 -9.67 -20.53 -11.56
N MET A 144 -8.43 -19.99 -11.47
CA MET A 144 -8.23 -18.64 -10.92
C MET A 144 -8.67 -17.56 -11.90
N PRO A 145 -9.46 -16.56 -11.45
CA PRO A 145 -9.88 -15.47 -12.31
C PRO A 145 -8.67 -14.63 -12.76
N ILE A 146 -8.42 -14.57 -14.07
CA ILE A 146 -7.34 -13.76 -14.67
C ILE A 146 -7.41 -12.30 -14.22
N ALA A 147 -8.62 -11.77 -14.02
CA ALA A 147 -8.83 -10.41 -13.51
C ALA A 147 -8.13 -10.17 -12.15
N GLY A 148 -8.13 -11.16 -11.25
CA GLY A 148 -7.44 -11.06 -9.96
C GLY A 148 -5.93 -10.99 -10.11
N ILE A 149 -5.35 -11.82 -11.01
CA ILE A 149 -3.92 -11.82 -11.32
C ILE A 149 -3.51 -10.47 -11.92
N VAL A 150 -4.27 -9.96 -12.89
CA VAL A 150 -4.02 -8.65 -13.51
C VAL A 150 -4.08 -7.54 -12.46
N CYS A 151 -5.07 -7.57 -11.56
CA CYS A 151 -5.15 -6.60 -10.46
C CYS A 151 -3.95 -6.70 -9.52
N GLY A 152 -3.51 -7.91 -9.14
CA GLY A 152 -2.32 -8.11 -8.30
C GLY A 152 -1.05 -7.51 -8.94
N ILE A 153 -0.83 -7.77 -10.22
CA ILE A 153 0.30 -7.21 -10.96
C ILE A 153 0.18 -5.69 -11.13
N ALA A 154 -1.00 -5.17 -11.47
CA ALA A 154 -1.23 -3.73 -11.58
C ALA A 154 -0.96 -3.01 -10.26
N SER A 155 -1.35 -3.62 -9.13
CA SER A 155 -1.06 -3.07 -7.80
C SER A 155 0.45 -2.97 -7.54
N ALA A 156 1.24 -3.95 -7.99
CA ALA A 156 2.70 -3.95 -7.88
C ALA A 156 3.36 -2.80 -8.66
N PHE A 157 2.90 -2.52 -9.88
CA PHE A 157 3.39 -1.38 -10.67
C PHE A 157 3.03 -0.05 -10.00
N CYS A 158 1.81 0.08 -9.49
CA CYS A 158 1.40 1.28 -8.75
C CYS A 158 2.22 1.45 -7.45
N TYR A 159 2.50 0.36 -6.73
CA TYR A 159 3.40 0.38 -5.58
C TYR A 159 4.81 0.88 -5.96
N ALA A 160 5.38 0.37 -7.04
CA ALA A 160 6.70 0.81 -7.49
C ALA A 160 6.71 2.31 -7.83
N LEU A 161 5.68 2.80 -8.53
CA LEU A 161 5.52 4.22 -8.81
C LEU A 161 5.41 5.04 -7.51
N MET A 162 4.63 4.57 -6.54
CA MET A 162 4.49 5.20 -5.22
C MET A 162 5.84 5.36 -4.53
N VAL A 163 6.63 4.30 -4.42
CA VAL A 163 7.95 4.35 -3.75
C VAL A 163 8.91 5.28 -4.49
N ILE A 164 8.98 5.19 -5.82
CA ILE A 164 9.87 6.01 -6.65
C ILE A 164 9.49 7.49 -6.52
N ALA A 165 8.22 7.83 -6.67
CA ALA A 165 7.76 9.20 -6.54
C ALA A 165 7.95 9.77 -5.12
N SER A 166 7.71 8.96 -4.08
CA SER A 166 7.94 9.35 -2.69
C SER A 166 9.40 9.73 -2.41
N LYS A 167 10.36 9.04 -3.03
CA LYS A 167 11.79 9.38 -2.95
C LYS A 167 12.14 10.70 -3.65
N GLY A 168 11.29 11.21 -4.51
CA GLY A 168 11.45 12.53 -5.15
C GLY A 168 11.20 13.73 -4.22
N ALA A 169 10.83 13.50 -2.96
CA ALA A 169 10.52 14.54 -1.98
C ALA A 169 11.35 14.41 -0.69
N PRO A 170 12.68 14.57 -0.73
CA PRO A 170 13.55 14.29 0.41
C PRO A 170 13.41 15.28 1.58
N HIS A 171 12.82 16.46 1.36
CA HIS A 171 12.72 17.49 2.39
C HIS A 171 11.32 17.61 3.02
N ILE A 172 10.31 16.94 2.45
CA ILE A 172 8.97 16.86 3.05
C ILE A 172 8.87 15.53 3.78
N GLU A 173 9.03 15.54 5.10
CA GLU A 173 9.14 14.32 5.92
C GLU A 173 7.99 14.15 6.92
N GLY A 174 7.89 12.93 7.47
CA GLY A 174 7.07 12.59 8.61
C GLY A 174 5.58 12.83 8.37
N LEU A 175 4.97 13.60 9.27
CA LEU A 175 3.52 13.84 9.28
C LEU A 175 3.03 14.54 7.99
N GLU A 176 3.77 15.53 7.50
CA GLU A 176 3.38 16.27 6.29
C GLU A 176 3.43 15.39 5.05
N ASN A 177 4.49 14.61 4.89
CA ASN A 177 4.63 13.62 3.83
C ASN A 177 3.45 12.62 3.86
N SER A 178 3.18 12.04 5.02
CA SER A 178 2.12 11.05 5.18
C SER A 178 0.73 11.62 4.94
N ALA A 179 0.46 12.82 5.46
CA ALA A 179 -0.82 13.49 5.25
C ALA A 179 -1.09 13.80 3.78
N LEU A 180 -0.07 14.29 3.05
CA LEU A 180 -0.19 14.58 1.61
C LEU A 180 -0.46 13.29 0.81
N GLN A 181 0.30 12.23 1.07
CA GLN A 181 0.14 10.98 0.33
C GLN A 181 -1.18 10.28 0.62
N VAL A 182 -1.59 10.17 1.90
CA VAL A 182 -2.85 9.51 2.26
C VAL A 182 -4.05 10.34 1.79
N SER A 183 -3.97 11.69 1.83
CA SER A 183 -5.01 12.55 1.26
C SER A 183 -5.12 12.40 -0.26
N ALA A 184 -4.00 12.33 -0.98
CA ALA A 184 -4.00 12.07 -2.42
C ALA A 184 -4.53 10.66 -2.75
N ALA A 185 -4.20 9.66 -1.92
CA ALA A 185 -4.75 8.32 -2.04
C ALA A 185 -6.28 8.31 -1.85
N PHE A 186 -6.79 9.07 -0.86
CA PHE A 186 -8.23 9.24 -0.67
C PHE A 186 -8.92 9.88 -1.88
N VAL A 187 -8.37 10.97 -2.41
CA VAL A 187 -8.93 11.64 -3.60
C VAL A 187 -8.95 10.70 -4.80
N THR A 188 -7.89 9.92 -4.99
CA THR A 188 -7.82 8.92 -6.07
C THR A 188 -8.82 7.79 -5.86
N ALA A 189 -8.94 7.27 -4.63
CA ALA A 189 -9.93 6.25 -4.29
C ALA A 189 -11.35 6.74 -4.53
N LEU A 190 -11.65 7.98 -4.11
CA LEU A 190 -12.95 8.62 -4.34
C LEU A 190 -13.26 8.76 -5.83
N ALA A 191 -12.32 9.29 -6.60
CA ALA A 191 -12.48 9.46 -8.05
C ALA A 191 -12.73 8.12 -8.76
N LEU A 192 -11.91 7.10 -8.46
CA LEU A 192 -12.06 5.77 -9.06
C LEU A 192 -13.37 5.10 -8.63
N THR A 193 -13.78 5.21 -7.37
CA THR A 193 -15.07 4.68 -6.90
C THR A 193 -16.23 5.34 -7.62
N LEU A 194 -16.23 6.67 -7.74
CA LEU A 194 -17.29 7.40 -8.47
C LEU A 194 -17.34 7.05 -9.95
N ILE A 195 -16.19 6.87 -10.60
CA ILE A 195 -16.13 6.51 -12.02
C ILE A 195 -16.60 5.07 -12.26
N THR A 196 -16.25 4.13 -11.38
CA THR A 196 -16.50 2.70 -11.59
C THR A 196 -17.83 2.21 -11.05
N GLN A 197 -18.36 2.82 -9.99
CA GLN A 197 -19.57 2.38 -9.29
C GLN A 197 -20.65 3.46 -9.21
N GLY A 198 -20.33 4.70 -9.51
CA GLY A 198 -21.21 5.85 -9.32
C GLY A 198 -21.20 6.33 -7.86
N ALA A 199 -21.99 5.68 -7.00
CA ALA A 199 -22.04 6.04 -5.59
C ALA A 199 -21.46 4.92 -4.72
N PRO A 200 -20.76 5.26 -3.59
CA PRO A 200 -20.30 4.27 -2.63
C PRO A 200 -21.47 3.48 -2.03
N SER A 201 -21.32 2.15 -1.96
CA SER A 201 -22.41 1.27 -1.52
C SER A 201 -22.79 1.44 -0.04
N PHE A 202 -21.84 1.87 0.80
CA PHE A 202 -22.07 2.11 2.22
C PHE A 202 -22.99 3.31 2.52
N LEU A 203 -23.30 4.15 1.53
CA LEU A 203 -24.30 5.22 1.67
C LEU A 203 -25.73 4.68 1.75
N SER A 204 -25.95 3.44 1.34
CA SER A 204 -27.23 2.75 1.52
C SER A 204 -27.39 2.29 2.97
N ALA A 205 -28.52 2.66 3.59
CA ALA A 205 -28.78 2.36 5.01
C ALA A 205 -28.73 0.85 5.32
N GLY A 206 -29.22 0.00 4.41
CA GLY A 206 -29.18 -1.45 4.56
C GLY A 206 -27.76 -2.02 4.57
N VAL A 207 -26.88 -1.51 3.73
CA VAL A 207 -25.46 -1.91 3.67
C VAL A 207 -24.73 -1.37 4.89
N ALA A 208 -24.93 -0.11 5.24
CA ALA A 208 -24.26 0.53 6.38
C ALA A 208 -24.51 -0.23 7.72
N ALA A 209 -25.68 -0.82 7.90
CA ALA A 209 -26.02 -1.61 9.09
C ALA A 209 -25.29 -2.96 9.18
N SER A 210 -24.82 -3.51 8.05
CA SER A 210 -24.09 -4.80 7.98
C SER A 210 -22.58 -4.66 8.11
N ILE A 211 -22.04 -3.45 8.13
CA ILE A 211 -20.60 -3.18 8.16
C ILE A 211 -20.04 -3.40 9.58
N ASP A 212 -18.95 -4.13 9.68
CA ASP A 212 -18.12 -4.10 10.90
C ASP A 212 -17.29 -2.82 10.96
N TRP A 213 -17.89 -1.79 11.56
CA TRP A 213 -17.25 -0.48 11.73
C TRP A 213 -16.00 -0.51 12.60
N ARG A 214 -15.82 -1.54 13.45
CA ARG A 214 -14.59 -1.70 14.24
C ARG A 214 -13.44 -2.12 13.33
N ALA A 215 -13.68 -3.07 12.43
CA ALA A 215 -12.71 -3.47 11.42
C ALA A 215 -12.36 -2.30 10.48
N VAL A 216 -13.36 -1.52 10.03
CA VAL A 216 -13.15 -0.32 9.22
C VAL A 216 -12.31 0.72 9.95
N ALA A 217 -12.60 1.00 11.23
CA ALA A 217 -11.83 1.93 12.05
C ALA A 217 -10.39 1.44 12.27
N MET A 218 -10.20 0.15 12.56
CA MET A 218 -8.88 -0.46 12.70
C MET A 218 -8.07 -0.30 11.41
N LEU A 219 -8.66 -0.65 10.27
CA LEU A 219 -8.01 -0.55 8.96
C LEU A 219 -7.69 0.90 8.57
N GLY A 220 -8.61 1.84 8.85
CA GLY A 220 -8.46 3.24 8.50
C GLY A 220 -7.54 4.01 9.44
N VAL A 221 -7.81 4.00 10.74
CA VAL A 221 -7.07 4.83 11.70
C VAL A 221 -5.73 4.19 12.04
N VAL A 222 -5.70 2.90 12.38
CA VAL A 222 -4.47 2.25 12.84
C VAL A 222 -3.61 1.85 11.65
N ASN A 223 -4.11 0.99 10.75
CA ASN A 223 -3.29 0.49 9.65
C ASN A 223 -2.99 1.58 8.63
N THR A 224 -3.96 2.42 8.25
CA THR A 224 -3.70 3.49 7.27
C THR A 224 -3.12 4.74 7.93
N GLY A 225 -3.75 5.30 8.96
CA GLY A 225 -3.27 6.52 9.60
C GLY A 225 -1.90 6.34 10.26
N ILE A 226 -1.83 5.51 11.29
CA ILE A 226 -0.58 5.28 12.03
C ILE A 226 0.42 4.51 11.16
N GLY A 227 -0.01 3.45 10.46
CA GLY A 227 0.85 2.65 9.60
C GLY A 227 1.54 3.47 8.52
N CYS A 228 0.82 4.34 7.79
CA CYS A 228 1.42 5.21 6.78
C CYS A 228 2.33 6.29 7.40
N LEU A 229 1.98 6.82 8.58
CA LEU A 229 2.87 7.74 9.29
C LEU A 229 4.21 7.08 9.62
N LEU A 230 4.19 5.87 10.15
CA LEU A 230 5.40 5.08 10.44
C LEU A 230 6.16 4.76 9.16
N TYR A 231 5.45 4.26 8.13
CA TYR A 231 6.03 3.84 6.86
C TYR A 231 6.76 4.99 6.15
N PHE A 232 6.08 6.11 5.87
CA PHE A 232 6.67 7.22 5.12
C PHE A 232 7.73 7.97 5.93
N SER A 233 7.61 8.02 7.27
CA SER A 233 8.67 8.57 8.13
C SER A 233 9.94 7.73 8.08
N ALA A 234 9.81 6.42 7.90
CA ALA A 234 10.94 5.50 7.81
C ALA A 234 11.53 5.45 6.40
N VAL A 235 10.68 5.33 5.36
CA VAL A 235 11.10 5.25 3.95
C VAL A 235 11.94 6.46 3.55
N ALA A 236 11.60 7.66 4.02
CA ALA A 236 12.38 8.86 3.75
C ALA A 236 13.85 8.75 4.21
N LYS A 237 14.10 8.01 5.29
CA LYS A 237 15.41 7.91 5.97
C LYS A 237 16.21 6.65 5.61
N LEU A 238 15.56 5.65 5.03
CA LEU A 238 16.20 4.38 4.72
C LEU A 238 16.66 4.34 3.24
N PRO A 239 17.79 3.66 2.94
CA PRO A 239 18.18 3.37 1.56
C PRO A 239 17.06 2.61 0.83
N VAL A 240 16.86 2.90 -0.47
CA VAL A 240 15.81 2.26 -1.28
C VAL A 240 15.93 0.74 -1.25
N GLN A 241 17.15 0.23 -1.28
CA GLN A 241 17.44 -1.20 -1.21
C GLN A 241 17.02 -1.84 0.12
N THR A 242 17.23 -1.13 1.25
CA THR A 242 16.77 -1.59 2.58
C THR A 242 15.24 -1.63 2.61
N VAL A 243 14.59 -0.60 2.07
CA VAL A 243 13.13 -0.55 1.94
C VAL A 243 12.62 -1.74 1.13
N ALA A 244 13.23 -2.03 -0.03
CA ALA A 244 12.83 -3.13 -0.88
C ALA A 244 13.02 -4.50 -0.22
N VAL A 245 14.18 -4.77 0.38
CA VAL A 245 14.50 -6.08 1.00
C VAL A 245 13.68 -6.32 2.26
N VAL A 246 13.67 -5.34 3.17
CA VAL A 246 12.93 -5.47 4.45
C VAL A 246 11.42 -5.43 4.21
N GLY A 247 10.97 -4.77 3.14
CA GLY A 247 9.57 -4.75 2.69
C GLY A 247 8.94 -6.13 2.56
N TYR A 248 9.72 -7.17 2.27
CA TYR A 248 9.22 -8.56 2.23
C TYR A 248 8.68 -9.11 3.56
N LEU A 249 8.91 -8.41 4.68
CA LEU A 249 8.28 -8.78 5.95
C LEU A 249 6.76 -8.64 5.90
N GLU A 250 6.25 -7.66 5.17
CA GLU A 250 4.79 -7.44 5.02
C GLU A 250 4.10 -8.66 4.39
N PRO A 251 4.50 -9.18 3.18
CA PRO A 251 3.85 -10.35 2.60
C PRO A 251 4.07 -11.61 3.41
N LEU A 252 5.27 -11.79 3.97
CA LEU A 252 5.52 -12.93 4.82
C LEU A 252 4.56 -12.95 6.02
N SER A 253 4.38 -11.79 6.66
CA SER A 253 3.39 -11.66 7.74
C SER A 253 1.95 -11.81 7.24
N ALA A 254 1.60 -11.29 6.06
CA ALA A 254 0.27 -11.45 5.48
C ALA A 254 -0.07 -12.92 5.19
N VAL A 255 0.87 -13.69 4.61
CA VAL A 255 0.70 -15.13 4.36
C VAL A 255 0.57 -15.90 5.67
N VAL A 256 1.43 -15.65 6.65
CA VAL A 256 1.35 -16.32 7.96
C VAL A 256 0.01 -16.00 8.64
N PHE A 257 -0.39 -14.75 8.63
CA PHE A 257 -1.64 -14.32 9.24
C PHE A 257 -2.85 -14.91 8.50
N SER A 258 -2.86 -14.94 7.15
CA SER A 258 -3.98 -15.53 6.40
C SER A 258 -4.11 -17.03 6.66
N ALA A 259 -3.00 -17.76 6.71
CA ALA A 259 -3.01 -19.18 7.01
C ALA A 259 -3.51 -19.48 8.44
N VAL A 260 -3.02 -18.71 9.44
CA VAL A 260 -3.33 -18.97 10.86
C VAL A 260 -4.73 -18.48 11.25
N LEU A 261 -5.16 -17.32 10.71
CA LEU A 261 -6.39 -16.65 11.14
C LEU A 261 -7.58 -16.86 10.19
N LEU A 262 -7.32 -17.03 8.88
CA LEU A 262 -8.36 -17.27 7.88
C LEU A 262 -8.44 -18.73 7.42
N GLY A 263 -7.43 -19.56 7.77
CA GLY A 263 -7.37 -20.95 7.32
C GLY A 263 -7.11 -21.12 5.82
N GLU A 264 -6.55 -20.07 5.16
CA GLU A 264 -6.18 -20.16 3.75
C GLU A 264 -5.00 -21.16 3.59
N ALA A 265 -5.07 -22.04 2.57
CA ALA A 265 -3.95 -22.92 2.24
C ALA A 265 -2.79 -22.08 1.66
N ILE A 266 -1.57 -22.35 2.16
CA ILE A 266 -0.34 -21.73 1.66
C ILE A 266 0.14 -22.46 0.43
#